data_01e917e9647b598a8aa99daa8eafcf85
#
_entry.id   01e917e9647b598a8aa99daa8eafcf85
#
_cell.length_a   1.000
_cell.length_b   1.000
_cell.length_c   1.000
_cell.angle_alpha   90.00
_cell.angle_beta   90.00
_cell.angle_gamma   90.00
#
_symmetry.space_group_name_H-M   'P 1'
#
loop_
_entity.id
_entity.type
_entity.pdbx_description
1 polymer ?
#
loop_
_entity_poly.entity_id
_entity_poly.type
_entity_poly.pdbx_seq_one_letter_code
_entity_poly.pdbx_strand_id
1 'polypeptide(L)'
;STSLGFFMKDKLIETPDDMKGLRIRPTSAIVANQLEALGASPATIAPTELADAIAKGVVDGAVFNFEGGKAFQLQQAVTKVSQLASSVGFFSLVMNQNALDGLPADMRAVIHDSTGPEAGRRVGALYDKAETAGRQFMVEKGVEVIELTGDRKTPFAEKLKPVADR
;
A
#
# COMPACT_ATOMS: atom_id res chain seq x y z
N SER A 1 -4.65 7.11 -6.94
CA SER A 1 -3.37 6.49 -6.53
C SER A 1 -3.20 6.65 -5.04
N THR A 2 -2.89 5.56 -4.34
CA THR A 2 -2.68 5.58 -2.89
C THR A 2 -1.19 5.53 -2.56
N SER A 3 -0.73 6.43 -1.69
CA SER A 3 0.64 6.42 -1.20
C SER A 3 0.82 5.29 -0.19
N LEU A 4 1.85 4.47 -0.39
CA LEU A 4 2.17 3.37 0.51
C LEU A 4 3.07 3.83 1.65
N GLY A 5 2.87 3.26 2.83
CA GLY A 5 3.68 3.50 4.03
C GLY A 5 4.08 2.21 4.73
N PHE A 6 4.98 2.32 5.67
CA PHE A 6 5.39 1.22 6.55
C PHE A 6 4.49 1.20 7.79
N PHE A 7 3.61 0.22 7.87
CA PHE A 7 2.69 -0.04 8.98
C PHE A 7 3.34 -1.04 9.91
N MET A 8 3.83 -0.58 11.07
CA MET A 8 4.70 -1.35 11.94
C MET A 8 4.04 -1.62 13.29
N LYS A 9 4.38 -2.76 13.89
CA LYS A 9 3.90 -3.12 15.22
C LYS A 9 4.32 -2.08 16.27
N ASP A 10 5.62 -1.88 16.44
CA ASP A 10 6.16 -1.12 17.59
C ASP A 10 7.21 -0.06 17.22
N LYS A 11 7.69 -0.03 15.96
CA LYS A 11 8.84 0.78 15.56
C LYS A 11 8.49 1.75 14.43
N LEU A 12 8.90 3.00 14.55
CA LEU A 12 8.94 3.92 13.41
C LEU A 12 10.13 3.59 12.51
N ILE A 13 9.91 3.70 11.21
CA ILE A 13 10.95 3.62 10.19
C ILE A 13 11.30 5.05 9.80
N GLU A 14 12.45 5.53 10.23
CA GLU A 14 12.93 6.89 9.95
C GLU A 14 14.10 6.90 8.96
N THR A 15 14.85 5.81 8.93
CA THR A 15 16.01 5.60 8.04
C THR A 15 15.94 4.23 7.36
N PRO A 16 16.65 4.02 6.24
CA PRO A 16 16.76 2.69 5.64
C PRO A 16 17.33 1.63 6.58
N ASP A 17 18.18 2.02 7.51
CA ASP A 17 18.83 1.08 8.45
C ASP A 17 17.83 0.52 9.48
N ASP A 18 16.73 1.21 9.72
CA ASP A 18 15.65 0.73 10.57
C ASP A 18 14.93 -0.49 10.00
N MET A 19 15.06 -0.74 8.69
CA MET A 19 14.46 -1.88 8.00
C MET A 19 15.27 -3.18 8.15
N LYS A 20 16.54 -3.09 8.53
CA LYS A 20 17.44 -4.24 8.59
C LYS A 20 16.90 -5.33 9.50
N GLY A 21 16.80 -6.55 8.96
CA GLY A 21 16.39 -7.75 9.70
C GLY A 21 14.88 -7.84 9.99
N LEU A 22 14.08 -6.84 9.62
CA LEU A 22 12.63 -6.91 9.79
C LEU A 22 11.98 -7.80 8.74
N ARG A 23 10.93 -8.51 9.13
CA ARG A 23 10.04 -9.28 8.26
C ARG A 23 8.84 -8.42 7.93
N ILE A 24 8.71 -8.03 6.68
CA ILE A 24 7.69 -7.06 6.24
C ILE A 24 6.83 -7.66 5.14
N ARG A 25 5.52 -7.55 5.26
CA ARG A 25 4.59 -7.96 4.22
C ARG A 25 4.59 -6.95 3.07
N PRO A 26 4.98 -7.35 1.82
CA PRO A 26 4.90 -6.50 0.64
C PRO A 26 3.49 -6.53 0.01
N THR A 27 3.12 -5.48 -0.72
CA THR A 27 1.88 -5.44 -1.52
C THR A 27 2.04 -6.06 -2.90
N SER A 28 3.26 -6.15 -3.42
CA SER A 28 3.59 -6.67 -4.76
C SER A 28 5.04 -7.15 -4.81
N ALA A 29 5.41 -7.83 -5.91
CA ALA A 29 6.79 -8.25 -6.16
C ALA A 29 7.77 -7.07 -6.23
N ILE A 30 7.35 -5.94 -6.82
CA ILE A 30 8.18 -4.72 -6.86
C ILE A 30 8.47 -4.22 -5.45
N VAL A 31 7.45 -4.18 -4.59
CA VAL A 31 7.61 -3.78 -3.18
C VAL A 31 8.47 -4.78 -2.41
N ALA A 32 8.38 -6.09 -2.72
CA ALA A 32 9.28 -7.08 -2.13
C ALA A 32 10.76 -6.78 -2.46
N ASN A 33 11.07 -6.50 -3.72
CA ASN A 33 12.42 -6.12 -4.15
C ASN A 33 12.90 -4.82 -3.47
N GLN A 34 12.00 -3.86 -3.26
CA GLN A 34 12.30 -2.62 -2.52
C GLN A 34 12.65 -2.92 -1.06
N LEU A 35 11.88 -3.80 -0.40
CA LEU A 35 12.15 -4.21 0.98
C LEU A 35 13.50 -4.91 1.12
N GLU A 36 13.86 -5.80 0.19
CA GLU A 36 15.18 -6.46 0.16
C GLU A 36 16.31 -5.44 0.00
N ALA A 37 16.15 -4.47 -0.91
CA ALA A 37 17.14 -3.41 -1.10
C ALA A 37 17.32 -2.53 0.17
N LEU A 38 16.30 -2.43 1.01
CA LEU A 38 16.36 -1.75 2.30
C LEU A 38 16.90 -2.65 3.43
N GLY A 39 17.14 -3.94 3.17
CA GLY A 39 17.66 -4.89 4.15
C GLY A 39 16.59 -5.60 4.98
N ALA A 40 15.33 -5.50 4.60
CA ALA A 40 14.23 -6.27 5.19
C ALA A 40 14.01 -7.60 4.45
N SER A 41 13.32 -8.52 5.09
CA SER A 41 12.91 -9.81 4.52
C SER A 41 11.42 -9.76 4.16
N PRO A 42 11.03 -9.82 2.88
CA PRO A 42 9.63 -9.84 2.49
C PRO A 42 8.97 -11.18 2.87
N ALA A 43 7.75 -11.11 3.42
CA ALA A 43 6.96 -12.29 3.77
C ALA A 43 5.53 -12.12 3.27
N THR A 44 5.07 -13.05 2.43
CA THR A 44 3.72 -13.00 1.84
C THR A 44 2.67 -13.42 2.87
N ILE A 45 1.76 -12.50 3.20
CA ILE A 45 0.63 -12.71 4.09
C ILE A 45 -0.64 -12.17 3.39
N ALA A 46 -1.73 -12.91 3.49
CA ALA A 46 -3.02 -12.44 2.98
C ALA A 46 -3.49 -11.20 3.77
N PRO A 47 -4.09 -10.18 3.13
CA PRO A 47 -4.54 -8.98 3.83
C PRO A 47 -5.49 -9.26 4.99
N THR A 48 -6.34 -10.28 4.86
CA THR A 48 -7.30 -10.70 5.91
C THR A 48 -6.64 -11.34 7.14
N GLU A 49 -5.41 -11.83 7.02
CA GLU A 49 -4.64 -12.45 8.11
C GLU A 49 -3.58 -11.51 8.70
N LEU A 50 -3.43 -10.33 8.11
CA LEU A 50 -2.29 -9.46 8.37
C LEU A 50 -2.26 -8.91 9.79
N ALA A 51 -3.40 -8.45 10.32
CA ALA A 51 -3.48 -7.94 11.68
C ALA A 51 -3.05 -9.01 12.72
N ASP A 52 -3.54 -10.23 12.54
CA ASP A 52 -3.18 -11.39 13.37
C ASP A 52 -1.69 -11.76 13.25
N ALA A 53 -1.16 -11.77 12.03
CA ALA A 53 0.25 -12.08 11.76
C ALA A 53 1.19 -11.05 12.42
N ILE A 54 0.85 -9.77 12.38
CA ILE A 54 1.59 -8.70 13.07
C ILE A 54 1.45 -8.86 14.59
N ALA A 55 0.25 -9.07 15.11
CA ALA A 55 0.01 -9.23 16.55
C ALA A 55 0.84 -10.39 17.13
N LYS A 56 0.88 -11.52 16.44
CA LYS A 56 1.64 -12.72 16.82
C LYS A 56 3.15 -12.64 16.54
N GLY A 57 3.63 -11.57 15.88
CA GLY A 57 5.03 -11.40 15.52
C GLY A 57 5.50 -12.35 14.42
N VAL A 58 4.61 -12.85 13.58
CA VAL A 58 4.98 -13.60 12.35
C VAL A 58 5.66 -12.66 11.36
N VAL A 59 5.16 -11.43 11.26
CA VAL A 59 5.80 -10.30 10.58
C VAL A 59 5.86 -9.10 11.52
N ASP A 60 6.85 -8.23 11.32
CA ASP A 60 7.05 -7.03 12.14
C ASP A 60 6.20 -5.86 11.68
N GLY A 61 5.68 -5.96 10.46
CA GLY A 61 4.83 -4.95 9.84
C GLY A 61 4.50 -5.26 8.39
N ALA A 62 3.97 -4.25 7.70
CA ALA A 62 3.60 -4.36 6.30
C ALA A 62 3.82 -3.04 5.55
N VAL A 63 4.06 -3.12 4.25
CA VAL A 63 3.81 -2.00 3.35
C VAL A 63 2.32 -2.00 3.02
N PHE A 64 1.64 -0.89 3.34
CA PHE A 64 0.19 -0.78 3.19
C PHE A 64 -0.24 0.67 2.93
N ASN A 65 -1.54 0.89 2.75
CA ASN A 65 -2.16 2.21 2.66
C ASN A 65 -3.20 2.37 3.77
N PHE A 66 -3.63 3.59 4.06
CA PHE A 66 -4.52 3.88 5.20
C PHE A 66 -5.95 3.36 5.00
N GLU A 67 -6.48 3.43 3.77
CA GLU A 67 -7.80 2.84 3.47
C GLU A 67 -7.81 1.36 3.79
N GLY A 68 -6.83 0.60 3.27
CA GLY A 68 -6.68 -0.81 3.56
C GLY A 68 -6.35 -1.08 5.04
N GLY A 69 -5.56 -0.23 5.68
CA GLY A 69 -5.28 -0.30 7.11
C GLY A 69 -6.56 -0.27 7.96
N LYS A 70 -7.50 0.60 7.61
CA LYS A 70 -8.83 0.66 8.23
C LYS A 70 -9.69 -0.56 7.86
N ALA A 71 -9.76 -0.91 6.56
CA ALA A 71 -10.59 -2.01 6.08
C ALA A 71 -10.20 -3.36 6.69
N PHE A 72 -8.91 -3.62 6.87
CA PHE A 72 -8.36 -4.84 7.47
C PHE A 72 -8.02 -4.70 8.95
N GLN A 73 -8.50 -3.63 9.60
CA GLN A 73 -8.40 -3.40 11.05
C GLN A 73 -6.97 -3.45 11.60
N LEU A 74 -5.99 -2.95 10.84
CA LEU A 74 -4.58 -3.01 11.24
C LEU A 74 -4.27 -2.22 12.51
N GLN A 75 -5.11 -1.26 12.93
CA GLN A 75 -4.98 -0.54 14.20
C GLN A 75 -5.02 -1.46 15.44
N GLN A 76 -5.42 -2.73 15.28
CA GLN A 76 -5.40 -3.70 16.39
C GLN A 76 -3.99 -4.24 16.68
N ALA A 77 -3.06 -4.12 15.72
CA ALA A 77 -1.72 -4.69 15.82
C ALA A 77 -0.61 -3.71 15.42
N VAL A 78 -0.95 -2.63 14.72
CA VAL A 78 -0.04 -1.58 14.26
C VAL A 78 -0.16 -0.38 15.19
N THR A 79 0.96 0.08 15.73
CA THR A 79 1.01 1.30 16.56
C THR A 79 1.80 2.43 15.91
N LYS A 80 2.55 2.15 14.85
CA LYS A 80 3.46 3.11 14.19
C LYS A 80 3.29 3.04 12.67
N VAL A 81 3.22 4.20 12.01
CA VAL A 81 3.21 4.31 10.56
C VAL A 81 4.22 5.35 10.11
N SER A 82 5.11 4.96 9.21
CA SER A 82 6.04 5.87 8.52
C SER A 82 5.65 5.96 7.06
N GLN A 83 5.17 7.12 6.63
CA GLN A 83 4.70 7.36 5.27
C GLN A 83 5.83 7.93 4.41
N LEU A 84 6.39 7.09 3.54
CA LEU A 84 7.52 7.49 2.68
C LEU A 84 7.06 8.09 1.35
N ALA A 85 5.88 7.76 0.85
CA ALA A 85 5.41 8.10 -0.50
C ALA A 85 6.40 7.69 -1.62
N SER A 86 7.12 6.58 -1.42
CA SER A 86 8.10 6.04 -2.38
C SER A 86 7.48 5.21 -3.47
N SER A 87 6.30 4.68 -3.24
CA SER A 87 5.55 3.88 -4.18
C SER A 87 4.06 4.20 -4.11
N VAL A 88 3.39 3.96 -5.21
CA VAL A 88 1.97 4.23 -5.40
C VAL A 88 1.29 2.94 -5.82
N GLY A 89 0.19 2.60 -5.14
CA GLY A 89 -0.64 1.48 -5.54
C GLY A 89 -1.50 1.85 -6.75
N PHE A 90 -1.47 1.00 -7.78
CA PHE A 90 -2.35 1.09 -8.95
C PHE A 90 -3.34 -0.05 -8.92
N PHE A 91 -4.58 0.26 -9.27
CA PHE A 91 -5.61 -0.73 -9.47
C PHE A 91 -6.13 -0.64 -10.90
N SER A 92 -6.35 -1.78 -11.52
CA SER A 92 -6.92 -1.88 -12.85
C SER A 92 -8.12 -2.82 -12.82
N LEU A 93 -9.22 -2.39 -13.39
CA LEU A 93 -10.33 -3.26 -13.71
C LEU A 93 -10.15 -3.70 -15.15
N VAL A 94 -9.97 -5.00 -15.36
CA VAL A 94 -9.70 -5.57 -16.68
C VAL A 94 -10.77 -6.60 -17.05
N MET A 95 -11.07 -6.69 -18.34
CA MET A 95 -11.99 -7.67 -18.89
C MET A 95 -11.33 -8.35 -20.09
N ASN A 96 -11.56 -9.65 -20.25
CA ASN A 96 -11.10 -10.39 -21.43
C ASN A 96 -11.82 -9.84 -22.68
N GLN A 97 -11.06 -9.56 -23.75
CA GLN A 97 -11.61 -8.98 -24.98
C GLN A 97 -12.69 -9.86 -25.62
N ASN A 98 -12.46 -11.18 -25.70
CA ASN A 98 -13.45 -12.11 -26.27
C ASN A 98 -14.75 -12.15 -25.43
N ALA A 99 -14.63 -12.00 -24.11
CA ALA A 99 -15.81 -11.93 -23.26
C ALA A 99 -16.60 -10.62 -23.48
N LEU A 100 -15.89 -9.51 -23.67
CA LEU A 100 -16.52 -8.23 -24.03
C LEU A 100 -17.22 -8.31 -25.38
N ASP A 101 -16.54 -8.84 -26.38
CA ASP A 101 -17.05 -8.97 -27.76
C ASP A 101 -18.27 -9.93 -27.86
N GLY A 102 -18.32 -10.92 -26.97
CA GLY A 102 -19.43 -11.86 -26.85
C GLY A 102 -20.70 -11.29 -26.21
N LEU A 103 -20.63 -10.09 -25.62
CA LEU A 103 -21.81 -9.44 -25.03
C LEU A 103 -22.74 -8.84 -26.09
N PRO A 104 -24.06 -8.75 -25.83
CA PRO A 104 -24.99 -7.93 -26.59
C PRO A 104 -24.52 -6.49 -26.72
N ALA A 105 -24.89 -5.83 -27.82
CA ALA A 105 -24.40 -4.49 -28.15
C ALA A 105 -24.74 -3.43 -27.08
N ASP A 106 -25.96 -3.52 -26.53
CA ASP A 106 -26.42 -2.65 -25.43
C ASP A 106 -25.60 -2.82 -24.16
N MET A 107 -25.23 -4.05 -23.79
CA MET A 107 -24.37 -4.32 -22.64
C MET A 107 -22.95 -3.82 -22.89
N ARG A 108 -22.39 -3.99 -24.10
CA ARG A 108 -21.08 -3.41 -24.45
C ARG A 108 -21.08 -1.89 -24.32
N ALA A 109 -22.15 -1.24 -24.79
CA ALA A 109 -22.28 0.21 -24.66
C ALA A 109 -22.23 0.65 -23.18
N VAL A 110 -22.97 -0.02 -22.29
CA VAL A 110 -22.94 0.29 -20.85
C VAL A 110 -21.53 0.15 -20.26
N ILE A 111 -20.80 -0.90 -20.65
CA ILE A 111 -19.40 -1.07 -20.17
C ILE A 111 -18.52 0.07 -20.68
N HIS A 112 -18.61 0.42 -21.98
CA HIS A 112 -17.83 1.52 -22.54
C HIS A 112 -18.16 2.87 -21.88
N ASP A 113 -19.43 3.15 -21.62
CA ASP A 113 -19.88 4.40 -21.02
C ASP A 113 -19.51 4.50 -19.52
N SER A 114 -19.43 3.34 -18.84
CA SER A 114 -19.09 3.28 -17.40
C SER A 114 -17.61 3.12 -17.10
N THR A 115 -16.75 3.00 -18.11
CA THR A 115 -15.29 2.80 -17.98
C THR A 115 -14.49 3.97 -18.56
N GLY A 116 -13.17 3.82 -18.64
CA GLY A 116 -12.28 4.81 -19.22
C GLY A 116 -11.82 5.90 -18.24
N PRO A 117 -11.21 6.99 -18.76
CA PRO A 117 -10.54 7.99 -17.94
C PRO A 117 -11.46 8.73 -16.95
N GLU A 118 -12.73 8.96 -17.32
CA GLU A 118 -13.68 9.63 -16.42
C GLU A 118 -14.08 8.75 -15.24
N ALA A 119 -14.34 7.46 -15.47
CA ALA A 119 -14.56 6.49 -14.41
C ALA A 119 -13.31 6.39 -13.50
N GLY A 120 -12.12 6.36 -14.10
CA GLY A 120 -10.86 6.38 -13.37
C GLY A 120 -10.71 7.61 -12.46
N ARG A 121 -11.06 8.80 -12.94
CA ARG A 121 -11.06 10.02 -12.11
C ARG A 121 -12.04 9.94 -10.94
N ARG A 122 -13.26 9.46 -11.18
CA ARG A 122 -14.26 9.30 -10.10
C ARG A 122 -13.82 8.30 -9.04
N VAL A 123 -13.33 7.13 -9.45
CA VAL A 123 -12.82 6.10 -8.54
C VAL A 123 -11.60 6.62 -7.78
N GLY A 124 -10.68 7.31 -8.46
CA GLY A 124 -9.52 7.94 -7.82
C GLY A 124 -9.90 8.92 -6.72
N ALA A 125 -10.88 9.79 -6.98
CA ALA A 125 -11.38 10.74 -5.97
C ALA A 125 -12.05 10.04 -4.77
N LEU A 126 -12.73 8.91 -4.98
CA LEU A 126 -13.27 8.10 -3.88
C LEU A 126 -12.16 7.47 -3.04
N TYR A 127 -11.11 6.95 -3.69
CA TYR A 127 -9.93 6.41 -3.01
C TYR A 127 -9.20 7.48 -2.20
N ASP A 128 -9.01 8.70 -2.71
CA ASP A 128 -8.37 9.79 -1.99
C ASP A 128 -9.15 10.17 -0.71
N LYS A 129 -10.50 10.18 -0.79
CA LYS A 129 -11.36 10.38 0.38
C LYS A 129 -11.24 9.23 1.38
N ALA A 130 -11.25 7.99 0.90
CA ALA A 130 -11.14 6.80 1.75
C ALA A 130 -9.76 6.74 2.45
N GLU A 131 -8.68 7.11 1.76
CA GLU A 131 -7.34 7.19 2.30
C GLU A 131 -7.24 8.24 3.42
N THR A 132 -7.80 9.43 3.19
CA THR A 132 -7.87 10.49 4.21
C THR A 132 -8.66 10.03 5.45
N ALA A 133 -9.82 9.41 5.26
CA ALA A 133 -10.63 8.88 6.35
C ALA A 133 -9.96 7.70 7.07
N GLY A 134 -9.22 6.87 6.34
CA GLY A 134 -8.41 5.78 6.90
C GLY A 134 -7.29 6.31 7.78
N ARG A 135 -6.56 7.34 7.32
CA ARG A 135 -5.51 7.99 8.11
C ARG A 135 -6.06 8.60 9.40
N GLN A 136 -7.15 9.37 9.30
CA GLN A 136 -7.81 9.94 10.47
C GLN A 136 -8.22 8.86 11.47
N PHE A 137 -8.85 7.79 11.00
CA PHE A 137 -9.26 6.66 11.83
C PHE A 137 -8.07 6.02 12.56
N MET A 138 -6.96 5.76 11.87
CA MET A 138 -5.76 5.17 12.50
C MET A 138 -5.21 6.09 13.61
N VAL A 139 -5.13 7.38 13.37
CA VAL A 139 -4.68 8.38 14.37
C VAL A 139 -5.63 8.42 15.57
N GLU A 140 -6.95 8.43 15.35
CA GLU A 140 -7.97 8.38 16.42
C GLU A 140 -7.87 7.11 17.27
N LYS A 141 -7.37 6.02 16.69
CA LYS A 141 -7.08 4.76 17.40
C LYS A 141 -5.72 4.72 18.10
N GLY A 142 -4.99 5.84 18.11
CA GLY A 142 -3.72 5.97 18.80
C GLY A 142 -2.48 5.54 18.00
N VAL A 143 -2.63 5.31 16.70
CA VAL A 143 -1.49 5.00 15.83
C VAL A 143 -0.69 6.28 15.57
N GLU A 144 0.60 6.24 15.90
CA GLU A 144 1.51 7.34 15.59
C GLU A 144 1.88 7.32 14.11
N VAL A 145 1.69 8.46 13.44
CA VAL A 145 1.96 8.60 12.00
C VAL A 145 2.99 9.70 11.79
N ILE A 146 4.10 9.35 11.14
CA ILE A 146 5.09 10.32 10.67
C ILE A 146 5.13 10.35 9.14
N GLU A 147 5.49 11.51 8.59
CA GLU A 147 5.75 11.67 7.17
C GLU A 147 7.25 11.86 6.93
N LEU A 148 7.80 11.00 6.07
CA LEU A 148 9.18 11.10 5.63
C LEU A 148 9.23 12.02 4.41
N THR A 149 9.54 13.28 4.63
CA THR A 149 9.59 14.34 3.61
C THR A 149 10.99 14.97 3.52
N GLY A 150 11.27 15.68 2.44
CA GLY A 150 12.54 16.40 2.26
C GLY A 150 13.75 15.46 2.40
N ASP A 151 14.74 15.89 3.18
CA ASP A 151 16.01 15.17 3.37
C ASP A 151 15.86 13.77 3.97
N ARG A 152 14.76 13.50 4.68
CA ARG A 152 14.47 12.16 5.20
C ARG A 152 14.20 11.12 4.11
N LYS A 153 13.77 11.56 2.91
CA LYS A 153 13.55 10.66 1.76
C LYS A 153 14.83 10.29 1.05
N THR A 154 15.82 11.15 1.04
CA THR A 154 17.03 10.99 0.23
C THR A 154 17.73 9.64 0.45
N PRO A 155 18.00 9.18 1.69
CA PRO A 155 18.65 7.90 1.92
C PRO A 155 17.84 6.70 1.38
N PHE A 156 16.51 6.78 1.43
CA PHE A 156 15.64 5.75 0.86
C PHE A 156 15.70 5.76 -0.68
N ALA A 157 15.63 6.96 -1.29
CA ALA A 157 15.70 7.11 -2.73
C ALA A 157 17.00 6.57 -3.30
N GLU A 158 18.14 6.84 -2.66
CA GLU A 158 19.46 6.33 -3.04
C GLU A 158 19.52 4.80 -3.00
N LYS A 159 19.02 4.18 -1.93
CA LYS A 159 18.98 2.71 -1.80
C LYS A 159 18.01 2.04 -2.76
N LEU A 160 16.90 2.71 -3.11
CA LEU A 160 15.87 2.17 -4.00
C LEU A 160 16.16 2.40 -5.48
N LYS A 161 17.10 3.29 -5.84
CA LYS A 161 17.46 3.58 -7.22
C LYS A 161 17.78 2.34 -8.06
N PRO A 162 18.59 1.36 -7.60
CA PRO A 162 18.88 0.16 -8.38
C PRO A 162 17.66 -0.73 -8.65
N VAL A 163 16.58 -0.60 -7.87
CA VAL A 163 15.32 -1.33 -8.06
C VAL A 163 14.44 -0.62 -9.08
N ALA A 164 14.50 0.70 -9.15
CA ALA A 164 13.73 1.51 -10.11
C ALA A 164 14.31 1.44 -11.54
N ASP A 165 15.59 1.15 -11.68
CA ASP A 165 16.32 1.09 -12.94
C ASP A 165 16.22 -0.30 -13.63
N ARG A 166 15.50 -1.26 -13.05
CA ARG A 166 15.24 -2.64 -13.59
C ARG A 166 13.89 -2.72 -14.27
#